data_5f728f6a0fe8fedf9d8a680028338fe6
#
_entry.id   5f728f6a0fe8fedf9d8a680028338fe6
#
_cell.length_a   1.000
_cell.length_b   1.000
_cell.length_c   1.000
_cell.angle_alpha   90.00
_cell.angle_beta   90.00
_cell.angle_gamma   90.00
#
_symmetry.space_group_name_H-M   'P 1'
#
loop_
_entity.id
_entity.type
_entity.pdbx_description
1 polymer ?
#
loop_
_entity_poly.entity_id
_entity_poly.type
_entity_poly.pdbx_seq_one_letter_code
_entity_poly.pdbx_strand_id
1 'polypeptide(L)'
;MTSSTDPLNALRSALVDRYAVESELGAGGMATVYLAQDLKHHRRVAIKVLHAELSAILGPERFLKEIELTANLQHPHILPLFDSGSADGLLYYVMPYVDGETLRTRLEREKQLPVPDAVRIATEAADALDYAHGRGVVHRD
;
A
#
# COMPACT_ATOMS: atom_id res chain seq x y z
N MET A 1 0.94 -0.11 31.18
CA MET A 1 1.03 -0.23 30.45
C MET A 1 1.03 0.42 29.44
N THR A 2 1.24 0.84 29.15
CA THR A 2 1.17 1.43 28.21
C THR A 2 1.68 1.25 26.89
N SER A 3 2.28 0.32 26.56
CA SER A 3 2.80 -0.12 25.30
C SER A 3 1.78 -0.30 24.22
N SER A 4 0.55 -0.21 24.56
CA SER A 4 -0.54 -0.30 23.61
C SER A 4 -0.52 0.83 22.57
N THR A 5 0.36 1.81 22.73
CA THR A 5 0.45 2.90 21.77
C THR A 5 1.34 2.60 20.59
N ASP A 6 2.06 1.48 20.57
CA ASP A 6 2.88 1.10 19.45
C ASP A 6 1.97 0.61 18.30
N PRO A 7 1.92 1.35 17.17
CA PRO A 7 1.05 0.98 16.05
C PRO A 7 1.36 -0.40 15.48
N LEU A 8 2.62 -0.80 15.48
CA LEU A 8 3.01 -2.11 14.97
C LEU A 8 2.45 -3.24 15.84
N ASN A 9 2.54 -3.10 17.16
CA ASN A 9 2.01 -4.10 18.07
C ASN A 9 0.48 -4.17 18.02
N ALA A 10 -0.18 -3.02 17.91
CA ALA A 10 -1.63 -2.98 17.76
C ALA A 10 -2.07 -3.69 16.47
N LEU A 11 -1.37 -3.43 15.39
CA LEU A 11 -1.66 -4.05 14.11
C LEU A 11 -1.44 -5.55 14.17
N ARG A 12 -0.33 -6.00 14.76
CA ARG A 12 -0.03 -7.41 14.92
C ARG A 12 -1.14 -8.15 15.67
N SER A 13 -1.61 -7.56 16.76
CA SER A 13 -2.68 -8.15 17.55
C SER A 13 -3.99 -8.22 16.78
N ALA A 14 -4.32 -7.16 16.06
CA ALA A 14 -5.59 -7.07 15.35
C ALA A 14 -5.66 -8.04 14.16
N LEU A 15 -4.53 -8.35 13.54
CA LEU A 15 -4.48 -9.18 12.34
C LEU A 15 -3.92 -10.58 12.59
N VAL A 16 -3.73 -10.97 13.84
CA VAL A 16 -2.98 -12.18 14.22
C VAL A 16 -3.51 -13.47 13.57
N ASP A 17 -4.79 -13.56 13.31
CA ASP A 17 -5.38 -14.76 12.72
C ASP A 17 -5.21 -14.84 11.19
N ARG A 18 -4.90 -13.72 10.57
CA ARG A 18 -4.87 -13.65 9.12
C ARG A 18 -3.49 -13.32 8.55
N TYR A 19 -2.78 -12.43 9.20
CA TYR A 19 -1.47 -11.97 8.75
C TYR A 19 -0.47 -11.94 9.90
N ALA A 20 0.73 -12.42 9.63
CA ALA A 20 1.85 -12.30 10.55
C ALA A 20 2.68 -11.09 10.11
N VAL A 21 2.51 -9.97 10.79
CA VAL A 21 3.22 -8.73 10.44
C VAL A 21 4.66 -8.83 10.91
N GLU A 22 5.61 -8.70 9.98
CA GLU A 22 7.03 -8.88 10.25
C GLU A 22 7.75 -7.58 10.58
N SER A 23 7.73 -6.63 9.68
CA SER A 23 8.53 -5.40 9.83
C SER A 23 7.94 -4.25 9.02
N GLU A 24 8.39 -3.05 9.32
CA GLU A 24 8.01 -1.86 8.57
C GLU A 24 8.87 -1.77 7.29
N LEU A 25 8.21 -1.54 6.17
CA LEU A 25 8.88 -1.33 4.89
C LEU A 25 9.10 0.15 4.58
N GLY A 26 8.19 1.00 5.03
CA GLY A 26 8.30 2.43 4.80
C GLY A 26 7.18 3.20 5.45
N ALA A 27 7.38 4.49 5.63
CA ALA A 27 6.39 5.37 6.22
C ALA A 27 6.37 6.71 5.49
N GLY A 28 5.17 7.23 5.31
CA GLY A 28 4.95 8.54 4.72
C GLY A 28 4.02 9.38 5.59
N GLY A 29 3.57 10.51 5.07
CA GLY A 29 2.68 11.40 5.80
C GLY A 29 1.28 10.86 6.02
N MET A 30 0.83 9.95 5.17
CA MET A 30 -0.54 9.44 5.20
C MET A 30 -0.64 8.01 5.74
N ALA A 31 0.38 7.19 5.55
CA ALA A 31 0.31 5.78 5.84
C ALA A 31 1.68 5.18 6.15
N THR A 32 1.67 4.00 6.74
CA THR A 32 2.87 3.19 6.95
C THR A 32 2.64 1.85 6.27
N VAL A 33 3.67 1.31 5.62
CA VAL A 33 3.61 0.04 4.91
C VAL A 33 4.43 -1.00 5.67
N TYR A 34 3.84 -2.17 5.90
CA TYR A 34 4.46 -3.26 6.62
C TYR A 34 4.59 -4.50 5.73
N LEU A 35 5.68 -5.23 5.93
CA LEU A 35 5.85 -6.56 5.36
C LEU A 35 5.12 -7.56 6.25
N ALA A 36 4.35 -8.45 5.65
CA ALA A 36 3.61 -9.45 6.39
C ALA A 36 3.54 -10.76 5.62
N GLN A 37 3.23 -11.83 6.34
CA GLN A 37 2.97 -13.13 5.77
C GLN A 37 1.46 -13.36 5.78
N ASP A 38 0.89 -13.65 4.61
CA ASP A 38 -0.50 -14.06 4.50
C ASP A 38 -0.59 -15.51 4.95
N LEU A 39 -1.20 -15.75 6.09
CA LEU A 39 -1.25 -17.09 6.70
C LEU A 39 -2.19 -18.04 5.97
N LYS A 40 -3.18 -17.49 5.28
CA LYS A 40 -4.13 -18.29 4.52
C LYS A 40 -3.55 -18.80 3.21
N HIS A 41 -2.81 -17.94 2.50
CA HIS A 41 -2.29 -18.26 1.18
C HIS A 41 -0.79 -18.53 1.15
N HIS A 42 -0.12 -18.46 2.30
CA HIS A 42 1.31 -18.76 2.45
C HIS A 42 2.18 -17.94 1.49
N ARG A 43 1.99 -16.62 1.53
CA ARG A 43 2.75 -15.71 0.66
C ARG A 43 3.03 -14.41 1.37
N ARG A 44 4.08 -13.73 0.94
CA ARG A 44 4.40 -12.40 1.45
C ARG A 44 3.49 -11.35 0.84
N VAL A 45 3.08 -10.40 1.66
CA VAL A 45 2.25 -9.28 1.25
C VAL A 45 2.77 -8.00 1.86
N ALA A 46 2.34 -6.87 1.31
CA ALA A 46 2.55 -5.56 1.90
C ALA A 46 1.21 -5.07 2.42
N ILE A 47 1.19 -4.59 3.66
CA ILE A 47 -0.01 -4.03 4.27
C ILE A 47 0.20 -2.54 4.48
N LYS A 48 -0.61 -1.73 3.81
CA LYS A 48 -0.56 -0.29 3.96
C LYS A 48 -1.64 0.13 4.96
N VAL A 49 -1.22 0.76 6.04
CA VAL A 49 -2.10 1.16 7.14
C VAL A 49 -2.15 2.69 7.17
N LEU A 50 -3.33 3.25 7.05
CA LEU A 50 -3.52 4.69 7.13
C LEU A 50 -3.28 5.14 8.58
N HIS A 51 -2.63 6.29 8.74
CA HIS A 51 -2.40 6.84 10.08
C HIS A 51 -3.72 7.10 10.79
N ALA A 52 -3.71 7.00 12.11
CA ALA A 52 -4.92 7.06 12.92
C ALA A 52 -5.77 8.31 12.67
N GLU A 53 -5.14 9.46 12.49
CA GLU A 53 -5.85 10.71 12.24
C GLU A 53 -6.63 10.65 10.92
N LEU A 54 -6.00 10.16 9.87
CA LEU A 54 -6.64 10.03 8.57
C LEU A 54 -7.72 8.96 8.60
N SER A 55 -7.50 7.85 9.31
CA SER A 55 -8.50 6.80 9.47
C SER A 55 -9.75 7.32 10.15
N ALA A 56 -9.59 8.16 11.18
CA ALA A 56 -10.72 8.76 11.90
C ALA A 56 -11.52 9.72 11.01
N ILE A 57 -10.83 10.52 10.20
CA ILE A 57 -11.48 11.47 9.31
C ILE A 57 -12.24 10.76 8.19
N LEU A 58 -11.59 9.78 7.56
CA LEU A 58 -12.16 9.07 6.42
C LEU A 58 -13.32 8.16 6.83
N GLY A 59 -13.10 7.36 7.89
CA GLY A 59 -14.08 6.40 8.37
C GLY A 59 -14.14 5.12 7.54
N PRO A 60 -14.55 3.99 8.16
CA PRO A 60 -14.54 2.69 7.49
C PRO A 60 -15.44 2.61 6.25
N GLU A 61 -16.64 3.15 6.31
CA GLU A 61 -17.59 3.06 5.21
C GLU A 61 -17.10 3.77 3.96
N ARG A 62 -16.59 4.98 4.14
CA ARG A 62 -16.08 5.77 3.04
C ARG A 62 -14.82 5.16 2.45
N PHE A 63 -13.96 4.62 3.32
CA PHE A 63 -12.73 3.94 2.90
C PHE A 63 -13.05 2.73 2.02
N LEU A 64 -13.97 1.86 2.48
CA LEU A 64 -14.34 0.67 1.73
C LEU A 64 -14.95 1.02 0.39
N LYS A 65 -15.75 2.10 0.34
CA LYS A 65 -16.36 2.55 -0.90
C LYS A 65 -15.32 3.04 -1.91
N GLU A 66 -14.34 3.79 -1.46
CA GLU A 66 -13.26 4.26 -2.33
C GLU A 66 -12.38 3.11 -2.79
N ILE A 67 -12.15 2.13 -1.93
CA ILE A 67 -11.35 0.95 -2.24
C ILE A 67 -12.01 0.10 -3.32
N GLU A 68 -13.32 0.02 -3.37
CA GLU A 68 -14.02 -0.73 -4.42
C GLU A 68 -13.59 -0.32 -5.83
N LEU A 69 -13.44 0.98 -6.05
CA LEU A 69 -13.00 1.48 -7.36
C LEU A 69 -11.58 1.02 -7.68
N THR A 70 -10.70 1.11 -6.69
CA THR A 70 -9.30 0.69 -6.86
C THR A 70 -9.19 -0.82 -7.03
N ALA A 71 -10.02 -1.58 -6.32
CA ALA A 71 -9.99 -3.03 -6.37
C ALA A 71 -10.32 -3.57 -7.75
N ASN A 72 -11.03 -2.80 -8.56
CA ASN A 72 -11.42 -3.22 -9.91
C ASN A 72 -10.42 -2.79 -10.99
N LEU A 73 -9.32 -2.15 -10.62
CA LEU A 73 -8.29 -1.80 -11.58
C LEU A 73 -7.45 -3.04 -11.93
N GLN A 74 -7.29 -3.28 -13.22
CA GLN A 74 -6.48 -4.39 -13.74
C GLN A 74 -5.55 -3.84 -14.79
N HIS A 75 -4.29 -3.66 -14.44
CA HIS A 75 -3.28 -3.08 -15.33
C HIS A 75 -1.91 -3.63 -14.96
N PRO A 76 -1.05 -3.94 -15.96
CA PRO A 76 0.26 -4.53 -15.68
C PRO A 76 1.19 -3.65 -14.84
N HIS A 77 0.95 -2.36 -14.78
CA HIS A 77 1.78 -1.43 -14.01
C HIS A 77 1.07 -0.84 -12.80
N ILE A 78 0.00 -1.49 -12.34
CA ILE A 78 -0.71 -1.13 -11.10
C ILE A 78 -0.78 -2.37 -10.23
N LEU A 79 -0.34 -2.25 -8.97
CA LEU A 79 -0.44 -3.37 -8.04
C LEU A 79 -1.91 -3.70 -7.76
N PRO A 80 -2.28 -4.97 -7.79
CA PRO A 80 -3.64 -5.36 -7.44
C PRO A 80 -3.90 -5.21 -5.94
N LEU A 81 -5.16 -5.12 -5.57
CA LEU A 81 -5.58 -5.12 -4.19
C LEU A 81 -6.00 -6.55 -3.82
N PHE A 82 -5.38 -7.09 -2.76
CA PHE A 82 -5.72 -8.44 -2.29
C PHE A 82 -6.83 -8.42 -1.23
N ASP A 83 -6.84 -7.42 -0.36
CA ASP A 83 -7.77 -7.35 0.76
C ASP A 83 -7.77 -5.95 1.34
N SER A 84 -8.79 -5.64 2.13
CA SER A 84 -8.87 -4.37 2.84
C SER A 84 -9.74 -4.54 4.06
N GLY A 85 -9.64 -3.64 5.01
CA GLY A 85 -10.46 -3.71 6.21
C GLY A 85 -10.14 -2.63 7.21
N SER A 86 -10.72 -2.80 8.39
CA SER A 86 -10.52 -1.93 9.53
C SER A 86 -10.15 -2.80 10.73
N ALA A 87 -9.07 -2.46 11.39
CA ALA A 87 -8.58 -3.18 12.57
C ALA A 87 -8.30 -2.17 13.68
N ASP A 88 -9.03 -2.27 14.79
CA ASP A 88 -8.91 -1.35 15.92
C ASP A 88 -8.97 0.12 15.49
N GLY A 89 -9.88 0.44 14.58
CA GLY A 89 -10.05 1.80 14.08
C GLY A 89 -9.05 2.22 13.03
N LEU A 90 -8.07 1.39 12.72
CA LEU A 90 -7.09 1.67 11.67
C LEU A 90 -7.56 1.05 10.36
N LEU A 91 -7.55 1.85 9.31
CA LEU A 91 -7.92 1.40 7.97
C LEU A 91 -6.68 0.88 7.26
N TYR A 92 -6.80 -0.28 6.62
CA TYR A 92 -5.66 -0.90 5.94
C TYR A 92 -6.08 -1.55 4.64
N TYR A 93 -5.11 -1.76 3.75
CA TYR A 93 -5.28 -2.61 2.59
C TYR A 93 -4.02 -3.43 2.33
N VAL A 94 -4.24 -4.59 1.71
CA VAL A 94 -3.22 -5.58 1.47
C VAL A 94 -2.96 -5.70 -0.03
N MET A 95 -1.69 -5.69 -0.39
CA MET A 95 -1.26 -5.77 -1.79
C MET A 95 -0.07 -6.72 -1.91
N PRO A 96 0.31 -7.12 -3.12
CA PRO A 96 1.49 -7.95 -3.30
C PRO A 96 2.75 -7.26 -2.75
N TYR A 97 3.63 -8.05 -2.14
CA TYR A 97 4.96 -7.55 -1.82
C TYR A 97 5.83 -7.65 -3.07
N VAL A 98 6.40 -6.54 -3.47
CA VAL A 98 7.32 -6.49 -4.60
C VAL A 98 8.74 -6.39 -4.06
N ASP A 99 9.52 -7.44 -4.28
CA ASP A 99 10.91 -7.45 -3.88
C ASP A 99 11.74 -6.66 -4.89
N GLY A 100 12.50 -5.70 -4.40
CA GLY A 100 13.26 -4.80 -5.25
C GLY A 100 13.40 -3.42 -4.61
N GLU A 101 13.66 -2.42 -5.42
CA GLU A 101 13.86 -1.07 -4.92
C GLU A 101 12.85 -0.10 -5.56
N THR A 102 12.58 1.00 -4.86
CA THR A 102 11.75 2.07 -5.40
C THR A 102 12.55 2.88 -6.43
N LEU A 103 11.83 3.62 -7.24
CA LEU A 103 12.47 4.54 -8.18
C LEU A 103 13.32 5.59 -7.44
N ARG A 104 12.84 6.07 -6.31
CA ARG A 104 13.60 7.01 -5.49
C ARG A 104 14.94 6.41 -5.06
N THR A 105 14.93 5.19 -4.56
CA THR A 105 16.17 4.52 -4.12
C THR A 105 17.12 4.34 -5.30
N ARG A 106 16.61 3.95 -6.45
CA ARG A 106 17.44 3.80 -7.64
C ARG A 106 18.06 5.13 -8.07
N LEU A 107 17.30 6.21 -8.05
CA LEU A 107 17.80 7.55 -8.39
C LEU A 107 18.87 8.03 -7.41
N GLU A 108 18.70 7.74 -6.14
CA GLU A 108 19.71 8.09 -5.12
C GLU A 108 21.00 7.32 -5.33
N ARG A 109 20.91 6.05 -5.73
CA ARG A 109 22.06 5.19 -5.99
C ARG A 109 22.77 5.53 -7.30
N GLU A 110 22.03 5.73 -8.37
CA GLU A 110 22.59 5.94 -9.71
C GLU A 110 22.74 7.42 -10.10
N LYS A 111 22.17 8.32 -9.32
CA LYS A 111 22.16 9.77 -9.55
C LYS A 111 21.27 10.18 -10.72
N GLN A 112 21.33 9.45 -11.81
CA GLN A 112 20.46 9.66 -12.98
C GLN A 112 20.22 8.33 -13.67
N LEU A 113 19.13 8.25 -14.41
CA LEU A 113 18.78 7.05 -15.17
C LEU A 113 19.30 7.16 -16.61
N PRO A 114 19.66 6.03 -17.23
CA PRO A 114 19.82 6.03 -18.68
C PRO A 114 18.54 6.53 -19.35
N VAL A 115 18.68 7.30 -20.42
CA VAL A 115 17.53 7.89 -21.10
C VAL A 115 16.48 6.85 -21.52
N PRO A 116 16.87 5.70 -22.11
CA PRO A 116 15.87 4.68 -22.45
C PRO A 116 15.06 4.19 -21.25
N ASP A 117 15.70 4.02 -20.08
CA ASP A 117 15.02 3.59 -18.87
C ASP A 117 14.05 4.66 -18.37
N ALA A 118 14.48 5.93 -18.39
CA ALA A 118 13.63 7.04 -17.95
C ALA A 118 12.38 7.14 -18.84
N VAL A 119 12.54 7.00 -20.15
CA VAL A 119 11.42 7.04 -21.09
C VAL A 119 10.47 5.88 -20.85
N ARG A 120 11.01 4.69 -20.67
CA ARG A 120 10.19 3.49 -20.40
C ARG A 120 9.39 3.65 -19.13
N ILE A 121 10.01 4.05 -18.04
CA ILE A 121 9.34 4.22 -16.75
C ILE A 121 8.25 5.29 -16.82
N ALA A 122 8.56 6.43 -17.43
CA ALA A 122 7.59 7.51 -17.61
C ALA A 122 6.40 7.07 -18.45
N THR A 123 6.64 6.31 -19.50
CA THR A 123 5.61 5.81 -20.39
C THR A 123 4.71 4.81 -19.66
N GLU A 124 5.30 3.89 -18.91
CA GLU A 124 4.55 2.90 -18.12
C GLU A 124 3.70 3.56 -17.04
N ALA A 125 4.27 4.56 -16.35
CA ALA A 125 3.53 5.30 -15.34
C ALA A 125 2.38 6.10 -15.95
N ALA A 126 2.62 6.77 -17.07
CA ALA A 126 1.59 7.54 -17.77
C ALA A 126 0.45 6.63 -18.22
N ASP A 127 0.78 5.45 -18.76
CA ASP A 127 -0.21 4.49 -19.21
C ASP A 127 -1.09 4.00 -18.05
N ALA A 128 -0.46 3.70 -16.91
CA ALA A 128 -1.18 3.29 -15.70
C ALA A 128 -2.12 4.39 -15.20
N LEU A 129 -1.64 5.63 -15.15
CA LEU A 129 -2.43 6.76 -14.70
C LEU A 129 -3.60 7.05 -15.65
N ASP A 130 -3.35 6.97 -16.96
CA ASP A 130 -4.41 7.16 -17.95
C ASP A 130 -5.51 6.12 -17.77
N TYR A 131 -5.14 4.87 -17.60
CA TYR A 131 -6.08 3.79 -17.34
C TYR A 131 -6.91 4.05 -16.07
N ALA A 132 -6.25 4.41 -14.98
CA ALA A 132 -6.92 4.67 -13.71
C ALA A 132 -7.87 5.87 -13.81
N HIS A 133 -7.41 6.96 -14.45
CA HIS A 133 -8.24 8.15 -14.65
C HIS A 133 -9.49 7.84 -15.47
N GLY A 134 -9.35 7.00 -16.49
CA GLY A 134 -10.48 6.57 -17.29
C GLY A 134 -11.51 5.75 -16.52
N ARG A 135 -11.10 5.20 -15.38
CA ARG A 135 -11.96 4.46 -14.48
C ARG A 135 -12.41 5.27 -13.26
N GLY A 136 -12.13 6.55 -13.23
CA GLY A 136 -12.57 7.45 -12.17
C GLY A 136 -11.66 7.46 -10.94
N VAL A 137 -10.46 6.92 -11.05
CA VAL A 137 -9.51 6.88 -9.94
C VAL A 137 -8.38 7.87 -10.17
N VAL A 138 -8.14 8.74 -9.19
CA VAL A 138 -7.07 9.75 -9.21
C VAL A 138 -6.10 9.43 -8.09
N HIS A 139 -4.81 9.45 -8.38
CA HIS A 139 -3.77 9.04 -7.43
C HIS A 139 -3.72 9.90 -6.17
N ARG A 140 -3.72 11.19 -6.29
CA ARG A 140 -3.73 12.16 -5.18
C ARG A 140 -2.53 12.16 -4.22
N ASP A 141 -1.56 11.34 -4.47
CA ASP A 141 -0.41 11.26 -3.56
C ASP A 141 0.93 11.39 -4.31
#